data_b19c0b1c318634a4e07114d688c3bc1c
#
_entry.id   b19c0b1c318634a4e07114d688c3bc1c
#
_cell.length_a   1.000
_cell.length_b   1.000
_cell.length_c   1.000
_cell.angle_alpha   90.00
_cell.angle_beta   90.00
_cell.angle_gamma   90.00
#
_symmetry.space_group_name_H-M   'P 1'
#
loop_
_entity.id
_entity.type
_entity.pdbx_description
1 polymer ?
#
loop_
_entity_poly.entity_id
_entity_poly.type
_entity_poly.pdbx_seq_one_letter_code
_entity_poly.pdbx_strand_id
1 'polypeptide(L)'
;MKYNKDYFDDVRLALEAVPDITALFNKKIFITGSTGMICSAVVEILALLNKEKDAGIGLILAGRNKDRIAKRFEGILEEDDFEFCEYDMTKDFGIEADVDYIIHGAGNADPAKITGFPVETVKGNIEGLMSLLELARSHKGSRLLFLSSGEIYGNKDFEAGKNKFTEEDYGYVDILNPRACYPMSKRAAENLCISYNKEYGVDTVIARSCHIYGPSITESDSRATASFTRDAVAGRDIVMKSKGDQLRSYCYTLDCASALLTILIKGAPANAYNISNKDSVVTIRDMADALARAGGVKVVFENPSDAELKSYNMMNSSALDATKLENLGWRACFGPERGAEATLKYV
;
A
#
# COMPACT_ATOMS: atom_id res chain seq x y z
N MET A 1 -7.07 -6.99 14.98
CA MET A 1 -8.00 -6.07 14.31
C MET A 1 -9.42 -6.42 14.68
N LYS A 2 -10.29 -5.43 14.90
CA LYS A 2 -11.69 -5.66 15.35
C LYS A 2 -12.64 -5.44 14.18
N TYR A 3 -13.27 -6.52 13.72
CA TYR A 3 -14.32 -6.47 12.73
C TYR A 3 -15.69 -6.29 13.41
N ASN A 4 -16.22 -5.09 13.35
CA ASN A 4 -17.53 -4.74 13.91
C ASN A 4 -18.35 -3.95 12.88
N LYS A 5 -19.60 -3.62 13.23
CA LYS A 5 -20.49 -2.88 12.33
C LYS A 5 -19.87 -1.57 11.84
N ASP A 6 -19.28 -0.79 12.74
CA ASP A 6 -18.72 0.52 12.41
C ASP A 6 -17.54 0.41 11.43
N TYR A 7 -16.72 -0.66 11.58
CA TYR A 7 -15.66 -0.94 10.61
C TYR A 7 -16.22 -1.22 9.21
N PHE A 8 -17.28 -2.02 9.13
CA PHE A 8 -17.90 -2.30 7.83
C PHE A 8 -18.65 -1.09 7.25
N ASP A 9 -19.13 -0.16 8.09
CA ASP A 9 -19.64 1.13 7.61
C ASP A 9 -18.52 1.97 6.96
N ASP A 10 -17.31 1.97 7.53
CA ASP A 10 -16.13 2.59 6.95
C ASP A 10 -15.66 1.87 5.65
N VAL A 11 -15.77 0.54 5.58
CA VAL A 11 -15.48 -0.23 4.35
C VAL A 11 -16.49 0.12 3.25
N ARG A 12 -17.78 0.28 3.56
CA ARG A 12 -18.82 0.73 2.60
C ARG A 12 -18.50 2.12 2.04
N LEU A 13 -18.11 3.04 2.92
CA LEU A 13 -17.71 4.38 2.50
C LEU A 13 -16.53 4.34 1.52
N ALA A 14 -15.51 3.51 1.78
CA ALA A 14 -14.39 3.33 0.88
C ALA A 14 -14.81 2.65 -0.44
N LEU A 15 -15.75 1.71 -0.39
CA LEU A 15 -16.31 1.06 -1.58
C LEU A 15 -17.05 2.07 -2.47
N GLU A 16 -17.83 2.98 -1.88
CA GLU A 16 -18.55 4.04 -2.62
C GLU A 16 -17.60 5.01 -3.32
N ALA A 17 -16.36 5.14 -2.86
CA ALA A 17 -15.33 5.94 -3.51
C ALA A 17 -14.73 5.30 -4.77
N VAL A 18 -15.06 4.03 -5.09
CA VAL A 18 -14.54 3.33 -6.27
C VAL A 18 -15.52 3.51 -7.45
N PRO A 19 -15.18 4.31 -8.46
CA PRO A 19 -16.04 4.45 -9.64
C PRO A 19 -16.04 3.16 -10.46
N ASP A 20 -17.20 2.85 -11.07
CA ASP A 20 -17.41 1.73 -11.98
C ASP A 20 -17.07 0.35 -11.36
N ILE A 21 -17.27 0.17 -10.05
CA ILE A 21 -16.91 -1.04 -9.29
C ILE A 21 -17.56 -2.32 -9.87
N THR A 22 -18.69 -2.19 -10.56
CA THR A 22 -19.37 -3.32 -11.21
C THR A 22 -18.54 -3.97 -12.35
N ALA A 23 -17.47 -3.31 -12.82
CA ALA A 23 -16.53 -3.91 -13.75
C ALA A 23 -15.80 -5.14 -13.18
N LEU A 24 -15.78 -5.29 -11.85
CA LEU A 24 -15.20 -6.45 -11.16
C LEU A 24 -16.18 -7.61 -10.97
N PHE A 25 -17.47 -7.44 -11.29
CA PHE A 25 -18.46 -8.50 -11.11
C PHE A 25 -18.16 -9.71 -11.99
N ASN A 26 -18.25 -10.91 -11.41
CA ASN A 26 -17.93 -12.19 -12.02
C ASN A 26 -16.47 -12.29 -12.55
N LYS A 27 -15.55 -11.53 -11.93
CA LYS A 27 -14.13 -11.53 -12.26
C LYS A 27 -13.32 -12.31 -11.25
N LYS A 28 -12.25 -12.94 -11.71
CA LYS A 28 -11.26 -13.61 -10.85
C LYS A 28 -10.09 -12.68 -10.58
N ILE A 29 -9.83 -12.42 -9.31
CA ILE A 29 -8.80 -11.47 -8.85
C ILE A 29 -7.74 -12.23 -8.03
N PHE A 30 -6.51 -12.26 -8.56
CA PHE A 30 -5.35 -12.84 -7.91
C PHE A 30 -4.64 -11.76 -7.07
N ILE A 31 -4.47 -12.00 -5.77
CA ILE A 31 -3.91 -11.00 -4.85
C ILE A 31 -2.72 -11.57 -4.09
N THR A 32 -1.52 -11.04 -4.33
CA THR A 32 -0.35 -11.33 -3.51
C THR A 32 -0.22 -10.36 -2.34
N GLY A 33 0.36 -10.81 -1.24
CA GLY A 33 0.48 -9.96 -0.06
C GLY A 33 -0.86 -9.68 0.63
N SER A 34 -1.87 -10.53 0.42
CA SER A 34 -3.25 -10.38 0.87
C SER A 34 -3.39 -10.16 2.39
N THR A 35 -2.47 -10.69 3.20
CA THR A 35 -2.46 -10.47 4.67
C THR A 35 -1.75 -9.19 5.11
N GLY A 36 -1.16 -8.42 4.18
CA GLY A 36 -0.50 -7.15 4.45
C GLY A 36 -1.51 -6.01 4.64
N MET A 37 -1.08 -4.91 5.26
CA MET A 37 -1.95 -3.77 5.60
C MET A 37 -2.83 -3.29 4.43
N ILE A 38 -2.25 -3.11 3.25
CA ILE A 38 -2.96 -2.54 2.09
C ILE A 38 -3.85 -3.57 1.42
N CYS A 39 -3.28 -4.72 1.03
CA CYS A 39 -4.04 -5.72 0.28
C CYS A 39 -5.11 -6.43 1.12
N SER A 40 -4.97 -6.48 2.46
CA SER A 40 -6.06 -6.99 3.28
C SER A 40 -7.30 -6.12 3.22
N ALA A 41 -7.13 -4.79 3.18
CA ALA A 41 -8.25 -3.86 3.00
C ALA A 41 -8.90 -4.00 1.60
N VAL A 42 -8.12 -4.33 0.56
CA VAL A 42 -8.68 -4.67 -0.76
C VAL A 42 -9.55 -5.92 -0.67
N VAL A 43 -9.05 -6.99 -0.03
CA VAL A 43 -9.83 -8.23 0.18
C VAL A 43 -11.12 -7.95 0.95
N GLU A 44 -11.07 -7.13 2.00
CA GLU A 44 -12.22 -6.76 2.83
C GLU A 44 -13.30 -6.00 2.03
N ILE A 45 -12.90 -5.07 1.14
CA ILE A 45 -13.82 -4.38 0.22
C ILE A 45 -14.47 -5.38 -0.76
N LEU A 46 -13.69 -6.27 -1.36
CA LEU A 46 -14.19 -7.25 -2.33
C LEU A 46 -15.09 -8.31 -1.67
N ALA A 47 -14.75 -8.76 -0.47
CA ALA A 47 -15.57 -9.67 0.32
C ALA A 47 -16.94 -9.04 0.68
N LEU A 48 -16.93 -7.78 1.11
CA LEU A 48 -18.15 -7.03 1.40
C LEU A 48 -19.01 -6.88 0.14
N LEU A 49 -18.38 -6.58 -1.01
CA LEU A 49 -19.08 -6.45 -2.30
C LEU A 49 -19.74 -7.77 -2.71
N ASN A 50 -19.05 -8.91 -2.56
CA ASN A 50 -19.64 -10.23 -2.78
C ASN A 50 -20.87 -10.45 -1.86
N LYS A 51 -20.70 -10.18 -0.57
CA LYS A 51 -21.73 -10.43 0.43
C LYS A 51 -22.98 -9.55 0.27
N GLU A 52 -22.82 -8.28 -0.08
CA GLU A 52 -23.91 -7.30 -0.13
C GLU A 52 -24.54 -7.12 -1.51
N LYS A 53 -23.80 -7.41 -2.58
CA LYS A 53 -24.23 -7.17 -3.97
C LYS A 53 -24.24 -8.42 -4.84
N ASP A 54 -23.93 -9.60 -4.25
CA ASP A 54 -23.82 -10.86 -5.01
C ASP A 54 -22.90 -10.70 -6.24
N ALA A 55 -21.75 -10.06 -6.03
CA ALA A 55 -20.88 -9.64 -7.13
C ALA A 55 -20.19 -10.80 -7.86
N GLY A 56 -20.16 -12.00 -7.28
CA GLY A 56 -19.58 -13.20 -7.89
C GLY A 56 -18.07 -13.10 -8.13
N ILE A 57 -17.35 -12.28 -7.37
CA ILE A 57 -15.90 -12.10 -7.54
C ILE A 57 -15.18 -13.31 -6.97
N GLY A 58 -14.43 -14.03 -7.81
CA GLY A 58 -13.53 -15.10 -7.40
C GLY A 58 -12.24 -14.52 -6.82
N LEU A 59 -11.98 -14.77 -5.53
CA LEU A 59 -10.77 -14.34 -4.85
C LEU A 59 -9.72 -15.45 -4.87
N ILE A 60 -8.55 -15.19 -5.46
CA ILE A 60 -7.38 -16.09 -5.38
C ILE A 60 -6.35 -15.40 -4.50
N LEU A 61 -6.22 -15.87 -3.25
CA LEU A 61 -5.34 -15.27 -2.26
C LEU A 61 -3.99 -16.00 -2.22
N ALA A 62 -2.96 -15.31 -2.70
CA ALA A 62 -1.65 -15.89 -2.86
C ALA A 62 -0.72 -15.55 -1.69
N GLY A 63 -0.03 -16.58 -1.17
CA GLY A 63 0.87 -16.42 -0.04
C GLY A 63 1.55 -17.72 0.36
N ARG A 64 2.42 -17.65 1.39
CA ARG A 64 3.24 -18.79 1.85
C ARG A 64 2.52 -19.77 2.79
N ASN A 65 1.36 -19.39 3.32
CA ASN A 65 0.68 -20.17 4.35
C ASN A 65 -0.83 -19.90 4.32
N LYS A 66 -1.63 -20.94 4.02
CA LYS A 66 -3.09 -20.90 3.94
C LYS A 66 -3.72 -20.52 5.29
N ASP A 67 -3.24 -21.13 6.39
CA ASP A 67 -3.82 -20.91 7.72
C ASP A 67 -3.66 -19.46 8.17
N ARG A 68 -2.55 -18.81 7.80
CA ARG A 68 -2.34 -17.39 8.08
C ARG A 68 -3.34 -16.51 7.34
N ILE A 69 -3.69 -16.86 6.10
CA ILE A 69 -4.71 -16.16 5.33
C ILE A 69 -6.08 -16.37 5.96
N ALA A 70 -6.48 -17.60 6.23
CA ALA A 70 -7.74 -17.94 6.88
C ALA A 70 -7.89 -17.20 8.22
N LYS A 71 -6.87 -17.25 9.08
CA LYS A 71 -6.86 -16.53 10.36
C LYS A 71 -6.96 -15.01 10.20
N ARG A 72 -6.34 -14.43 9.14
CA ARG A 72 -6.40 -12.98 8.90
C ARG A 72 -7.80 -12.50 8.54
N PHE A 73 -8.58 -13.33 7.86
CA PHE A 73 -9.91 -13.01 7.39
C PHE A 73 -11.04 -13.74 8.13
N GLU A 74 -10.72 -14.32 9.29
CA GLU A 74 -11.70 -14.96 10.17
C GLU A 74 -12.87 -14.00 10.49
N GLY A 75 -14.11 -14.46 10.26
CA GLY A 75 -15.32 -13.64 10.39
C GLY A 75 -15.67 -12.75 9.20
N ILE A 76 -14.85 -12.77 8.14
CA ILE A 76 -15.12 -12.05 6.87
C ILE A 76 -15.28 -13.04 5.73
N LEU A 77 -14.36 -14.02 5.61
CA LEU A 77 -14.33 -15.05 4.60
C LEU A 77 -14.42 -16.42 5.24
N GLU A 78 -15.25 -17.29 4.67
CA GLU A 78 -15.23 -18.72 4.92
C GLU A 78 -14.19 -19.41 4.01
N GLU A 79 -13.88 -20.69 4.24
CA GLU A 79 -12.86 -21.41 3.45
C GLU A 79 -13.18 -21.50 1.96
N ASP A 80 -14.47 -21.54 1.62
CA ASP A 80 -14.96 -21.63 0.24
C ASP A 80 -15.08 -20.25 -0.47
N ASP A 81 -14.89 -19.15 0.27
CA ASP A 81 -14.96 -17.80 -0.29
C ASP A 81 -13.69 -17.39 -1.04
N PHE A 82 -12.61 -18.19 -0.94
CA PHE A 82 -11.36 -17.92 -1.64
C PHE A 82 -10.61 -19.18 -2.04
N GLU A 83 -9.89 -19.10 -3.15
CA GLU A 83 -8.91 -20.09 -3.56
C GLU A 83 -7.53 -19.69 -3.00
N PHE A 84 -6.81 -20.64 -2.39
CA PHE A 84 -5.43 -20.44 -1.96
C PHE A 84 -4.46 -20.81 -3.06
N CYS A 85 -3.53 -19.90 -3.37
CA CYS A 85 -2.39 -20.18 -4.22
C CYS A 85 -1.08 -20.02 -3.42
N GLU A 86 -0.23 -21.08 -3.42
CA GLU A 86 1.08 -20.95 -2.81
C GLU A 86 1.94 -19.98 -3.63
N TYR A 87 2.47 -18.96 -2.96
CA TYR A 87 3.31 -17.94 -3.58
C TYR A 87 4.36 -17.41 -2.61
N ASP A 88 5.61 -17.42 -3.05
CA ASP A 88 6.73 -16.78 -2.35
C ASP A 88 7.54 -15.97 -3.37
N MET A 89 7.53 -14.65 -3.23
CA MET A 89 8.18 -13.71 -4.15
C MET A 89 9.69 -13.90 -4.32
N THR A 90 10.31 -14.76 -3.50
CA THR A 90 11.76 -15.08 -3.56
C THR A 90 12.06 -16.38 -4.26
N LYS A 91 11.03 -17.08 -4.73
CA LYS A 91 11.14 -18.37 -5.41
C LYS A 91 10.50 -18.28 -6.78
N ASP A 92 11.02 -19.07 -7.72
CA ASP A 92 10.38 -19.21 -9.02
C ASP A 92 9.21 -20.21 -8.86
N PHE A 93 7.99 -19.72 -9.07
CA PHE A 93 6.79 -20.54 -9.10
C PHE A 93 6.19 -20.44 -10.49
N GLY A 94 6.05 -21.59 -11.16
CA GLY A 94 5.15 -21.71 -12.29
C GLY A 94 3.71 -21.54 -11.80
N ILE A 95 3.19 -20.32 -11.80
CA ILE A 95 1.82 -20.02 -11.36
C ILE A 95 0.89 -20.32 -12.54
N GLU A 96 0.00 -21.29 -12.35
CA GLU A 96 -1.12 -21.53 -13.27
C GLU A 96 -2.41 -21.16 -12.55
N ALA A 97 -3.04 -20.07 -12.99
CA ALA A 97 -4.33 -19.63 -12.48
C ALA A 97 -5.08 -18.89 -13.59
N ASP A 98 -6.37 -19.20 -13.74
CA ASP A 98 -7.26 -18.44 -14.63
C ASP A 98 -7.66 -17.14 -13.96
N VAL A 99 -7.22 -15.98 -14.49
CA VAL A 99 -7.32 -14.69 -13.83
C VAL A 99 -7.72 -13.56 -14.78
N ASP A 100 -8.62 -12.69 -14.34
CA ASP A 100 -8.93 -11.44 -15.03
C ASP A 100 -8.05 -10.29 -14.53
N TYR A 101 -7.77 -10.26 -13.22
CA TYR A 101 -6.98 -9.23 -12.59
C TYR A 101 -5.92 -9.80 -11.64
N ILE A 102 -4.77 -9.15 -11.61
CA ILE A 102 -3.68 -9.48 -10.68
C ILE A 102 -3.33 -8.22 -9.89
N ILE A 103 -3.37 -8.30 -8.55
CA ILE A 103 -2.90 -7.23 -7.65
C ILE A 103 -1.63 -7.73 -6.97
N HIS A 104 -0.50 -7.18 -7.35
CA HIS A 104 0.80 -7.53 -6.78
C HIS A 104 1.18 -6.56 -5.66
N GLY A 105 0.84 -6.93 -4.43
CA GLY A 105 1.18 -6.18 -3.22
C GLY A 105 2.20 -6.89 -2.30
N ALA A 106 2.68 -8.07 -2.66
CA ALA A 106 3.75 -8.72 -1.91
C ALA A 106 5.05 -7.92 -2.04
N GLY A 107 5.72 -7.65 -0.93
CA GLY A 107 6.98 -6.94 -0.90
C GLY A 107 7.41 -6.58 0.52
N ASN A 108 8.71 -6.37 0.71
CA ASN A 108 9.25 -5.84 1.95
C ASN A 108 9.21 -4.31 1.87
N ALA A 109 8.33 -3.68 2.65
CA ALA A 109 8.22 -2.22 2.78
C ALA A 109 8.60 -1.72 4.19
N ASP A 110 8.96 -2.63 5.09
CA ASP A 110 9.40 -2.29 6.44
C ASP A 110 10.87 -1.84 6.44
N PRO A 111 11.21 -0.66 6.98
CA PRO A 111 12.56 -0.11 6.95
C PRO A 111 13.63 -1.03 7.57
N ALA A 112 13.30 -1.73 8.66
CA ALA A 112 14.24 -2.64 9.32
C ALA A 112 14.54 -3.86 8.43
N LYS A 113 13.54 -4.40 7.74
CA LYS A 113 13.71 -5.52 6.79
C LYS A 113 14.47 -5.10 5.54
N ILE A 114 14.18 -3.92 5.00
CA ILE A 114 14.90 -3.38 3.83
C ILE A 114 16.40 -3.24 4.15
N THR A 115 16.72 -2.70 5.32
CA THR A 115 18.10 -2.51 5.76
C THR A 115 18.79 -3.83 6.12
N GLY A 116 18.07 -4.75 6.76
CA GLY A 116 18.61 -6.05 7.19
C GLY A 116 18.78 -7.06 6.06
N PHE A 117 17.93 -6.99 5.02
CA PHE A 117 17.86 -7.98 3.92
C PHE A 117 17.78 -7.30 2.54
N PRO A 118 18.80 -6.49 2.15
CA PRO A 118 18.74 -5.72 0.91
C PRO A 118 18.69 -6.59 -0.34
N VAL A 119 19.41 -7.71 -0.38
CA VAL A 119 19.43 -8.64 -1.53
C VAL A 119 18.06 -9.30 -1.72
N GLU A 120 17.44 -9.78 -0.63
CA GLU A 120 16.11 -10.39 -0.67
C GLU A 120 15.04 -9.38 -1.09
N THR A 121 15.21 -8.11 -0.69
CA THR A 121 14.33 -7.00 -1.10
C THR A 121 14.38 -6.79 -2.61
N VAL A 122 15.56 -6.78 -3.21
CA VAL A 122 15.73 -6.66 -4.67
C VAL A 122 15.14 -7.86 -5.38
N LYS A 123 15.52 -9.08 -4.96
CA LYS A 123 15.02 -10.32 -5.57
C LYS A 123 13.49 -10.37 -5.53
N GLY A 124 12.88 -10.15 -4.39
CA GLY A 124 11.44 -10.20 -4.24
C GLY A 124 10.70 -9.18 -5.12
N ASN A 125 11.21 -7.96 -5.23
CA ASN A 125 10.58 -6.94 -6.07
C ASN A 125 10.71 -7.23 -7.57
N ILE A 126 11.77 -7.92 -8.02
CA ILE A 126 12.03 -8.20 -9.45
C ILE A 126 11.51 -9.58 -9.83
N GLU A 127 12.01 -10.66 -9.19
CA GLU A 127 11.67 -12.04 -9.53
C GLU A 127 10.19 -12.33 -9.25
N GLY A 128 9.68 -11.86 -8.09
CA GLY A 128 8.27 -12.02 -7.75
C GLY A 128 7.32 -11.32 -8.74
N LEU A 129 7.68 -10.12 -9.20
CA LEU A 129 6.89 -9.44 -10.23
C LEU A 129 6.99 -10.16 -11.59
N MET A 130 8.17 -10.64 -11.98
CA MET A 130 8.35 -11.34 -13.26
C MET A 130 7.45 -12.56 -13.36
N SER A 131 7.34 -13.39 -12.31
CA SER A 131 6.44 -14.55 -12.30
C SER A 131 4.98 -14.16 -12.56
N LEU A 132 4.53 -13.02 -12.04
CA LEU A 132 3.16 -12.53 -12.24
C LEU A 132 2.95 -11.85 -13.60
N LEU A 133 3.98 -11.23 -14.15
CA LEU A 133 3.95 -10.72 -15.52
C LEU A 133 3.88 -11.86 -16.55
N GLU A 134 4.57 -12.99 -16.29
CA GLU A 134 4.43 -14.20 -17.11
C GLU A 134 3.03 -14.83 -16.98
N LEU A 135 2.46 -14.86 -15.77
CA LEU A 135 1.06 -15.26 -15.58
C LEU A 135 0.12 -14.38 -16.40
N ALA A 136 0.26 -13.05 -16.31
CA ALA A 136 -0.54 -12.12 -17.10
C ALA A 136 -0.34 -12.28 -18.61
N ARG A 137 0.91 -12.58 -19.05
CA ARG A 137 1.22 -12.84 -20.45
C ARG A 137 0.57 -14.11 -20.98
N SER A 138 0.47 -15.16 -20.17
CA SER A 138 -0.17 -16.42 -20.53
C SER A 138 -1.70 -16.32 -20.59
N HIS A 139 -2.31 -15.33 -19.92
CA HIS A 139 -3.75 -15.10 -19.85
C HIS A 139 -4.12 -13.80 -20.58
N LYS A 140 -4.32 -13.91 -21.90
CA LYS A 140 -4.68 -12.74 -22.73
C LYS A 140 -5.95 -12.06 -22.20
N GLY A 141 -5.83 -10.75 -21.98
CA GLY A 141 -6.94 -9.92 -21.47
C GLY A 141 -6.92 -9.72 -19.96
N SER A 142 -6.01 -10.39 -19.24
CA SER A 142 -5.80 -10.08 -17.83
C SER A 142 -5.05 -8.75 -17.65
N ARG A 143 -5.30 -8.08 -16.53
CA ARG A 143 -4.61 -6.82 -16.14
C ARG A 143 -3.86 -7.00 -14.84
N LEU A 144 -2.60 -6.55 -14.79
CA LEU A 144 -1.76 -6.56 -13.61
C LEU A 144 -1.62 -5.14 -13.02
N LEU A 145 -1.97 -4.98 -11.75
CA LEU A 145 -1.65 -3.80 -10.95
C LEU A 145 -0.43 -4.09 -10.08
N PHE A 146 0.62 -3.31 -10.27
CA PHE A 146 1.83 -3.35 -9.44
C PHE A 146 1.79 -2.28 -8.35
N LEU A 147 1.84 -2.69 -7.08
CA LEU A 147 1.96 -1.79 -5.95
C LEU A 147 3.42 -1.35 -5.80
N SER A 148 3.69 -0.16 -6.30
CA SER A 148 4.96 0.56 -6.17
C SER A 148 4.95 1.45 -4.92
N SER A 149 5.82 2.43 -4.85
CA SER A 149 6.02 3.31 -3.69
C SER A 149 6.42 4.71 -4.10
N GLY A 150 6.02 5.71 -3.33
CA GLY A 150 6.54 7.07 -3.45
C GLY A 150 8.05 7.21 -3.21
N GLU A 151 8.72 6.20 -2.63
CA GLU A 151 10.18 6.20 -2.47
C GLU A 151 10.93 6.15 -3.81
N ILE A 152 10.28 5.75 -4.91
CA ILE A 152 10.90 5.78 -6.25
C ILE A 152 11.32 7.18 -6.66
N TYR A 153 10.69 8.20 -6.12
CA TYR A 153 11.02 9.59 -6.48
C TYR A 153 12.42 9.99 -6.02
N GLY A 154 12.93 9.42 -4.92
CA GLY A 154 14.23 9.84 -4.37
C GLY A 154 14.23 11.27 -3.84
N ASN A 155 15.41 11.87 -3.71
CA ASN A 155 15.58 13.24 -3.23
C ASN A 155 15.52 14.22 -4.40
N LYS A 156 14.74 15.28 -4.24
CA LYS A 156 14.62 16.38 -5.20
C LYS A 156 14.48 17.70 -4.45
N ASP A 157 15.21 18.69 -4.90
CA ASP A 157 14.97 20.08 -4.53
C ASP A 157 13.81 20.60 -5.39
N PHE A 158 12.75 21.03 -4.73
CA PHE A 158 11.60 21.57 -5.42
C PHE A 158 11.83 23.04 -5.76
N GLU A 159 11.36 23.45 -6.94
CA GLU A 159 11.24 24.86 -7.30
C GLU A 159 10.32 25.60 -6.31
N ALA A 160 10.50 26.92 -6.20
CA ALA A 160 9.67 27.74 -5.32
C ALA A 160 8.17 27.56 -5.61
N GLY A 161 7.41 27.24 -4.57
CA GLY A 161 5.97 27.00 -4.64
C GLY A 161 5.55 25.56 -4.97
N LYS A 162 6.49 24.63 -5.26
CA LYS A 162 6.24 23.20 -5.39
C LYS A 162 6.77 22.48 -4.16
N ASN A 163 6.04 21.49 -3.66
CA ASN A 163 6.46 20.64 -2.54
C ASN A 163 5.94 19.21 -2.63
N LYS A 164 5.35 18.82 -3.76
CA LYS A 164 4.76 17.50 -4.02
C LYS A 164 5.32 16.91 -5.30
N PHE A 165 5.52 15.59 -5.31
CA PHE A 165 5.90 14.84 -6.50
C PHE A 165 4.68 14.52 -7.36
N THR A 166 4.77 14.81 -8.65
CA THR A 166 3.89 14.29 -9.69
C THR A 166 4.47 13.03 -10.31
N GLU A 167 3.71 12.30 -11.12
CA GLU A 167 4.20 11.09 -11.78
C GLU A 167 5.34 11.32 -12.77
N GLU A 168 5.55 12.55 -13.20
CA GLU A 168 6.62 12.98 -14.12
C GLU A 168 7.96 13.27 -13.40
N ASP A 169 7.95 13.30 -12.06
CA ASP A 169 9.13 13.66 -11.28
C ASP A 169 10.07 12.48 -11.05
N TYR A 170 11.39 12.76 -11.11
CA TYR A 170 12.45 11.83 -10.74
C TYR A 170 13.58 12.59 -10.04
N GLY A 171 13.95 12.12 -8.85
CA GLY A 171 15.02 12.68 -8.05
C GLY A 171 16.20 11.74 -7.88
N TYR A 172 17.21 12.20 -7.18
CA TYR A 172 18.44 11.48 -6.90
C TYR A 172 18.21 10.33 -5.91
N VAL A 173 18.82 9.20 -6.21
CA VAL A 173 18.96 8.05 -5.28
C VAL A 173 20.44 7.68 -5.25
N ASP A 174 21.05 7.65 -4.06
CA ASP A 174 22.43 7.19 -3.87
C ASP A 174 22.49 5.66 -4.03
N ILE A 175 22.86 5.21 -5.23
CA ILE A 175 22.90 3.79 -5.58
C ILE A 175 23.99 2.99 -4.86
N LEU A 176 24.97 3.66 -4.24
CA LEU A 176 26.01 3.00 -3.45
C LEU A 176 25.58 2.78 -1.98
N ASN A 177 24.49 3.38 -1.56
CA ASN A 177 23.90 3.12 -0.26
C ASN A 177 23.03 1.84 -0.33
N PRO A 178 23.30 0.80 0.48
CA PRO A 178 22.50 -0.43 0.48
C PRO A 178 20.99 -0.20 0.72
N ARG A 179 20.60 0.87 1.43
CA ARG A 179 19.20 1.25 1.64
C ARG A 179 18.48 1.60 0.31
N ALA A 180 19.23 2.00 -0.72
CA ALA A 180 18.69 2.27 -2.06
C ALA A 180 18.14 1.01 -2.77
N CYS A 181 18.40 -0.19 -2.26
CA CYS A 181 17.87 -1.45 -2.79
C CYS A 181 16.35 -1.38 -3.03
N TYR A 182 15.60 -0.75 -2.12
CA TYR A 182 14.15 -0.67 -2.21
C TYR A 182 13.69 0.31 -3.31
N PRO A 183 14.01 1.61 -3.30
CA PRO A 183 13.58 2.50 -4.36
C PRO A 183 14.12 2.09 -5.73
N MET A 184 15.34 1.57 -5.82
CA MET A 184 15.93 1.15 -7.10
C MET A 184 15.26 -0.09 -7.66
N SER A 185 14.98 -1.11 -6.84
CA SER A 185 14.24 -2.29 -7.31
C SER A 185 12.79 -1.96 -7.68
N LYS A 186 12.13 -1.02 -6.98
CA LYS A 186 10.80 -0.54 -7.37
C LYS A 186 10.83 0.21 -8.70
N ARG A 187 11.86 1.06 -8.97
CA ARG A 187 12.05 1.69 -10.30
C ARG A 187 12.24 0.65 -11.41
N ALA A 188 13.08 -0.36 -11.17
CA ALA A 188 13.31 -1.44 -12.13
C ALA A 188 12.03 -2.26 -12.36
N ALA A 189 11.27 -2.55 -11.30
CA ALA A 189 9.99 -3.26 -11.38
C ALA A 189 8.92 -2.47 -12.18
N GLU A 190 8.82 -1.16 -11.98
CA GLU A 190 7.96 -0.31 -12.82
C GLU A 190 8.37 -0.37 -14.29
N ASN A 191 9.68 -0.29 -14.57
CA ASN A 191 10.18 -0.39 -15.93
C ASN A 191 9.89 -1.77 -16.57
N LEU A 192 9.93 -2.86 -15.78
CA LEU A 192 9.49 -4.19 -16.25
C LEU A 192 8.01 -4.17 -16.66
N CYS A 193 7.12 -3.58 -15.87
CA CYS A 193 5.70 -3.45 -16.24
C CYS A 193 5.53 -2.75 -17.60
N ILE A 194 6.26 -1.65 -17.82
CA ILE A 194 6.24 -0.91 -19.08
C ILE A 194 6.82 -1.74 -20.24
N SER A 195 7.91 -2.47 -19.98
CA SER A 195 8.57 -3.31 -20.98
C SER A 195 7.68 -4.47 -21.41
N TYR A 196 7.03 -5.16 -20.47
CA TYR A 196 6.07 -6.24 -20.78
C TYR A 196 4.85 -5.74 -21.56
N ASN A 197 4.37 -4.54 -21.23
CA ASN A 197 3.31 -3.93 -22.02
C ASN A 197 3.76 -3.67 -23.46
N LYS A 198 4.96 -3.08 -23.63
CA LYS A 198 5.52 -2.72 -24.96
C LYS A 198 5.83 -3.94 -25.80
N GLU A 199 6.42 -4.99 -25.21
CA GLU A 199 6.95 -6.15 -25.95
C GLU A 199 5.89 -7.22 -26.15
N TYR A 200 5.06 -7.49 -25.16
CA TYR A 200 4.10 -8.60 -25.16
C TYR A 200 2.63 -8.17 -25.13
N GLY A 201 2.35 -6.87 -24.98
CA GLY A 201 0.97 -6.36 -24.91
C GLY A 201 0.29 -6.67 -23.56
N VAL A 202 1.04 -7.01 -22.52
CA VAL A 202 0.49 -7.24 -21.17
C VAL A 202 -0.08 -5.94 -20.62
N ASP A 203 -1.36 -5.95 -20.22
CA ASP A 203 -1.99 -4.78 -19.62
C ASP A 203 -1.51 -4.60 -18.18
N THR A 204 -0.74 -3.55 -17.94
CA THR A 204 -0.16 -3.24 -16.63
C THR A 204 -0.53 -1.84 -16.19
N VAL A 205 -0.82 -1.66 -14.90
CA VAL A 205 -0.97 -0.36 -14.25
C VAL A 205 -0.14 -0.32 -12.97
N ILE A 206 0.33 0.86 -12.59
CA ILE A 206 1.27 1.05 -11.48
C ILE A 206 0.67 2.00 -10.45
N ALA A 207 0.68 1.60 -9.18
CA ALA A 207 0.21 2.41 -8.07
C ALA A 207 1.38 2.81 -7.16
N ARG A 208 1.73 4.08 -7.08
CA ARG A 208 2.79 4.63 -6.22
C ARG A 208 2.19 5.11 -4.91
N SER A 209 2.21 4.26 -3.88
CA SER A 209 1.63 4.60 -2.59
C SER A 209 2.51 5.56 -1.79
N CYS A 210 1.86 6.50 -1.09
CA CYS A 210 2.47 7.32 -0.05
C CYS A 210 2.63 6.56 1.28
N HIS A 211 2.71 7.25 2.42
CA HIS A 211 2.75 6.64 3.75
C HIS A 211 1.34 6.14 4.13
N ILE A 212 1.16 4.82 4.05
CA ILE A 212 -0.12 4.19 4.39
C ILE A 212 -0.13 3.83 5.88
N TYR A 213 -1.24 4.14 6.55
CA TYR A 213 -1.50 3.83 7.95
C TYR A 213 -2.91 3.26 8.14
N GLY A 214 -3.15 2.60 9.26
CA GLY A 214 -4.44 1.99 9.57
C GLY A 214 -4.33 0.91 10.63
N PRO A 215 -5.43 0.23 10.96
CA PRO A 215 -5.51 -0.68 12.11
C PRO A 215 -4.75 -1.99 11.93
N SER A 216 -4.43 -2.40 10.70
CA SER A 216 -3.76 -3.68 10.40
C SER A 216 -2.24 -3.63 10.59
N ILE A 217 -1.76 -2.92 11.61
CA ILE A 217 -0.34 -2.90 11.99
C ILE A 217 0.06 -4.23 12.65
N THR A 218 1.32 -4.63 12.47
CA THR A 218 1.91 -5.77 13.18
C THR A 218 2.85 -5.28 14.28
N GLU A 219 3.12 -6.14 15.25
CA GLU A 219 4.10 -5.83 16.32
C GLU A 219 5.49 -5.50 15.76
N SER A 220 5.86 -6.17 14.66
CA SER A 220 7.16 -5.99 14.01
C SER A 220 7.24 -4.79 13.05
N ASP A 221 6.14 -4.05 12.83
CA ASP A 221 6.15 -2.89 11.94
C ASP A 221 6.97 -1.75 12.54
N SER A 222 8.11 -1.42 11.92
CA SER A 222 9.07 -0.43 12.42
C SER A 222 8.80 1.01 11.95
N ARG A 223 7.73 1.24 11.19
CA ARG A 223 7.38 2.60 10.69
C ARG A 223 6.93 3.51 11.83
N ALA A 224 7.23 4.80 11.72
CA ALA A 224 6.92 5.79 12.76
C ALA A 224 5.42 5.79 13.12
N THR A 225 4.51 5.81 12.13
CA THR A 225 3.06 5.77 12.39
C THR A 225 2.61 4.52 13.13
N ALA A 226 3.21 3.35 12.85
CA ALA A 226 2.92 2.13 13.57
C ALA A 226 3.39 2.18 15.02
N SER A 227 4.57 2.79 15.30
CA SER A 227 5.03 3.03 16.66
C SER A 227 4.10 3.98 17.40
N PHE A 228 3.75 5.11 16.81
CA PHE A 228 2.82 6.09 17.38
C PHE A 228 1.45 5.46 17.70
N THR A 229 0.94 4.64 16.78
CA THR A 229 -0.33 3.91 16.99
C THR A 229 -0.24 2.95 18.19
N ARG A 230 0.85 2.16 18.29
CA ARG A 230 1.02 1.23 19.42
C ARG A 230 1.13 1.96 20.76
N ASP A 231 1.81 3.11 20.80
CA ASP A 231 1.92 3.90 22.02
C ASP A 231 0.56 4.48 22.43
N ALA A 232 -0.17 5.07 21.48
CA ALA A 232 -1.50 5.63 21.71
C ALA A 232 -2.51 4.55 22.18
N VAL A 233 -2.53 3.37 21.53
CA VAL A 233 -3.39 2.24 21.93
C VAL A 233 -3.06 1.73 23.34
N ALA A 234 -1.77 1.76 23.71
CA ALA A 234 -1.32 1.35 25.05
C ALA A 234 -1.49 2.44 26.12
N GLY A 235 -2.07 3.61 25.78
CA GLY A 235 -2.21 4.74 26.70
C GLY A 235 -0.88 5.38 27.09
N ARG A 236 0.18 5.20 26.31
CA ARG A 236 1.51 5.83 26.52
C ARG A 236 1.64 7.06 25.66
N ASP A 237 2.38 8.05 26.16
CA ASP A 237 2.72 9.23 25.37
C ASP A 237 3.54 8.83 24.14
N ILE A 238 3.28 9.50 23.00
CA ILE A 238 3.99 9.29 21.75
C ILE A 238 5.34 10.00 21.81
N VAL A 239 6.43 9.22 21.74
CA VAL A 239 7.79 9.75 21.78
C VAL A 239 8.27 10.09 20.38
N MET A 240 8.51 11.37 20.09
CA MET A 240 9.17 11.84 18.87
C MET A 240 10.65 12.11 19.12
N LYS A 241 11.51 11.54 18.28
CA LYS A 241 12.97 11.71 18.36
C LYS A 241 13.51 12.71 17.32
N SER A 242 12.64 13.53 16.78
CA SER A 242 12.97 14.66 15.89
C SER A 242 11.86 15.70 15.99
N LYS A 243 12.08 16.90 15.42
CA LYS A 243 11.05 17.95 15.37
C LYS A 243 9.81 17.53 14.55
N GLY A 244 9.98 16.59 13.62
CA GLY A 244 8.90 16.08 12.78
C GLY A 244 8.40 17.05 11.72
N ASP A 245 9.19 18.04 11.31
CA ASP A 245 8.81 19.11 10.37
C ASP A 245 8.73 18.64 8.91
N GLN A 246 9.22 17.41 8.61
CA GLN A 246 9.22 16.87 7.27
C GLN A 246 7.79 16.65 6.77
N LEU A 247 7.50 17.20 5.58
CA LEU A 247 6.20 17.06 4.93
C LEU A 247 6.04 15.66 4.33
N ARG A 248 4.90 15.03 4.58
CA ARG A 248 4.54 13.69 4.12
C ARG A 248 3.11 13.67 3.58
N SER A 249 2.86 12.83 2.61
CA SER A 249 1.50 12.39 2.32
C SER A 249 1.19 11.16 3.15
N TYR A 250 0.03 11.18 3.78
CA TYR A 250 -0.56 10.03 4.46
C TYR A 250 -1.85 9.61 3.78
N CYS A 251 -2.14 8.31 3.78
CA CYS A 251 -3.39 7.81 3.27
C CYS A 251 -3.87 6.66 4.16
N TYR A 252 -5.12 6.71 4.57
CA TYR A 252 -5.71 5.65 5.37
C TYR A 252 -5.84 4.37 4.54
N THR A 253 -5.70 3.22 5.17
CA THR A 253 -5.62 1.93 4.47
C THR A 253 -6.84 1.64 3.58
N LEU A 254 -8.06 2.01 4.00
CA LEU A 254 -9.28 1.84 3.18
C LEU A 254 -9.30 2.79 1.97
N ASP A 255 -8.83 4.04 2.13
CA ASP A 255 -8.64 4.96 1.00
C ASP A 255 -7.62 4.43 0.00
N CYS A 256 -6.51 3.86 0.50
CA CYS A 256 -5.52 3.23 -0.37
C CYS A 256 -6.10 2.04 -1.13
N ALA A 257 -6.90 1.21 -0.47
CA ALA A 257 -7.55 0.05 -1.09
C ALA A 257 -8.55 0.47 -2.19
N SER A 258 -9.40 1.47 -1.92
CA SER A 258 -10.32 2.01 -2.93
C SER A 258 -9.57 2.68 -4.10
N ALA A 259 -8.45 3.35 -3.83
CA ALA A 259 -7.56 3.90 -4.86
C ALA A 259 -6.98 2.81 -5.77
N LEU A 260 -6.48 1.70 -5.19
CA LEU A 260 -5.98 0.55 -5.94
C LEU A 260 -7.04 -0.05 -6.86
N LEU A 261 -8.26 -0.25 -6.36
CA LEU A 261 -9.37 -0.75 -7.16
C LEU A 261 -9.75 0.23 -8.29
N THR A 262 -9.73 1.53 -8.01
CA THR A 262 -9.95 2.56 -9.05
C THR A 262 -8.89 2.51 -10.14
N ILE A 263 -7.61 2.41 -9.77
CA ILE A 263 -6.49 2.30 -10.73
C ILE A 263 -6.61 0.99 -11.53
N LEU A 264 -6.97 -0.12 -10.87
CA LEU A 264 -7.16 -1.41 -11.51
C LEU A 264 -8.25 -1.35 -12.59
N ILE A 265 -9.37 -0.67 -12.32
CA ILE A 265 -10.51 -0.59 -13.23
C ILE A 265 -10.28 0.46 -14.33
N LYS A 266 -9.83 1.65 -13.97
CA LYS A 266 -9.84 2.85 -14.84
C LYS A 266 -8.47 3.34 -15.28
N GLY A 267 -7.40 2.84 -14.70
CA GLY A 267 -6.05 3.25 -15.06
C GLY A 267 -5.74 2.96 -16.53
N ALA A 268 -5.12 3.91 -17.22
CA ALA A 268 -4.66 3.67 -18.60
C ALA A 268 -3.49 2.65 -18.58
N PRO A 269 -3.41 1.72 -19.55
CA PRO A 269 -2.32 0.77 -19.65
C PRO A 269 -0.94 1.44 -19.62
N ALA A 270 0.03 0.79 -18.99
CA ALA A 270 1.42 1.27 -18.87
C ALA A 270 1.54 2.66 -18.23
N ASN A 271 0.64 3.00 -17.31
CA ASN A 271 0.65 4.27 -16.58
C ASN A 271 0.84 4.08 -15.08
N ALA A 272 1.52 5.04 -14.45
CA ALA A 272 1.64 5.14 -13.01
C ALA A 272 0.68 6.19 -12.45
N TYR A 273 0.22 5.95 -11.20
CA TYR A 273 -0.68 6.83 -10.46
C TYR A 273 -0.21 6.97 -9.02
N ASN A 274 -0.08 8.20 -8.54
CA ASN A 274 0.19 8.48 -7.13
C ASN A 274 -1.06 8.24 -6.30
N ILE A 275 -0.91 7.51 -5.18
CA ILE A 275 -1.95 7.37 -4.17
C ILE A 275 -1.59 8.29 -3.00
N SER A 276 -2.40 9.30 -2.78
CA SER A 276 -2.27 10.28 -1.69
C SER A 276 -3.64 10.90 -1.41
N ASN A 277 -3.92 11.15 -0.14
CA ASN A 277 -5.04 11.99 0.24
C ASN A 277 -4.56 13.45 0.30
N LYS A 278 -5.13 14.34 -0.52
CA LYS A 278 -4.75 15.75 -0.57
C LYS A 278 -4.92 16.48 0.76
N ASP A 279 -5.89 16.04 1.58
CA ASP A 279 -6.20 16.62 2.89
C ASP A 279 -5.31 16.05 4.01
N SER A 280 -4.49 15.04 3.69
CA SER A 280 -3.53 14.39 4.61
C SER A 280 -2.07 14.62 4.17
N VAL A 281 -1.79 15.76 3.53
CA VAL A 281 -0.42 16.21 3.26
C VAL A 281 0.00 17.09 4.43
N VAL A 282 0.59 16.47 5.43
CA VAL A 282 0.90 17.05 6.74
C VAL A 282 2.30 16.67 7.19
N THR A 283 2.80 17.31 8.25
CA THR A 283 4.09 16.95 8.83
C THR A 283 4.00 15.63 9.64
N ILE A 284 5.16 15.01 9.91
CA ILE A 284 5.20 13.83 10.79
C ILE A 284 4.65 14.18 12.17
N ARG A 285 4.89 15.42 12.64
CA ARG A 285 4.38 15.93 13.91
C ARG A 285 2.86 16.04 13.90
N ASP A 286 2.26 16.62 12.85
CA ASP A 286 0.79 16.72 12.75
C ASP A 286 0.12 15.36 12.82
N MET A 287 0.71 14.34 12.17
CA MET A 287 0.21 12.97 12.24
C MET A 287 0.37 12.34 13.63
N ALA A 288 1.48 12.61 14.33
CA ALA A 288 1.67 12.18 15.71
C ALA A 288 0.65 12.84 16.64
N ASP A 289 0.40 14.16 16.46
CA ASP A 289 -0.59 14.91 17.22
C ASP A 289 -2.03 14.39 16.98
N ALA A 290 -2.38 14.01 15.75
CA ALA A 290 -3.69 13.43 15.43
C ALA A 290 -3.88 12.07 16.15
N LEU A 291 -2.87 11.18 16.11
CA LEU A 291 -2.91 9.90 16.82
C LEU A 291 -2.93 10.10 18.35
N ALA A 292 -2.18 11.09 18.88
CA ALA A 292 -2.17 11.39 20.31
C ALA A 292 -3.55 11.89 20.78
N ARG A 293 -4.17 12.81 20.04
CA ARG A 293 -5.54 13.28 20.34
C ARG A 293 -6.54 12.12 20.33
N ALA A 294 -6.50 11.27 19.32
CA ALA A 294 -7.39 10.11 19.21
C ALA A 294 -7.19 9.11 20.37
N GLY A 295 -5.96 8.94 20.85
CA GLY A 295 -5.62 8.05 21.96
C GLY A 295 -5.73 8.68 23.36
N GLY A 296 -5.99 10.00 23.46
CA GLY A 296 -6.02 10.71 24.74
C GLY A 296 -4.66 10.82 25.43
N VAL A 297 -3.56 10.78 24.68
CA VAL A 297 -2.17 10.85 25.16
C VAL A 297 -1.48 12.11 24.63
N LYS A 298 -0.22 12.33 24.97
CA LYS A 298 0.56 13.51 24.55
C LYS A 298 1.66 13.11 23.58
N VAL A 299 2.14 14.10 22.81
CA VAL A 299 3.41 14.00 22.07
C VAL A 299 4.51 14.59 22.94
N VAL A 300 5.57 13.82 23.19
CA VAL A 300 6.76 14.21 23.92
C VAL A 300 8.00 14.08 23.04
N PHE A 301 9.05 14.87 23.32
CA PHE A 301 10.25 14.90 22.49
C PHE A 301 11.45 14.38 23.27
N GLU A 302 12.20 13.48 22.62
CA GLU A 302 13.49 12.97 23.11
C GLU A 302 14.58 13.18 22.06
N ASN A 303 15.83 13.23 22.51
CA ASN A 303 16.96 13.26 21.59
C ASN A 303 17.18 11.88 20.97
N PRO A 304 17.37 11.81 19.65
CA PRO A 304 17.67 10.53 19.01
C PRO A 304 19.08 10.05 19.36
N SER A 305 19.26 8.73 19.40
CA SER A 305 20.58 8.11 19.45
C SER A 305 21.30 8.21 18.09
N ASP A 306 22.62 8.06 18.07
CA ASP A 306 23.41 8.05 16.81
C ASP A 306 22.97 6.95 15.84
N ALA A 307 22.50 5.82 16.33
CA ALA A 307 21.99 4.72 15.52
C ALA A 307 20.67 5.10 14.84
N GLU A 308 19.78 5.78 15.54
CA GLU A 308 18.50 6.26 15.02
C GLU A 308 18.70 7.35 13.96
N LEU A 309 19.62 8.30 14.20
CA LEU A 309 19.96 9.34 13.21
C LEU A 309 20.38 8.75 11.85
N LYS A 310 21.14 7.64 11.86
CA LYS A 310 21.57 6.95 10.63
C LYS A 310 20.43 6.25 9.87
N SER A 311 19.33 5.95 10.54
CA SER A 311 18.17 5.28 9.95
C SER A 311 17.14 6.24 9.34
N TYR A 312 17.26 7.55 9.59
CA TYR A 312 16.27 8.52 9.15
C TYR A 312 16.27 8.72 7.65
N ASN A 313 15.06 8.82 7.10
CA ASN A 313 14.89 9.29 5.74
C ASN A 313 15.11 10.81 5.71
N MET A 314 16.19 11.24 5.04
CA MET A 314 16.64 12.64 4.98
C MET A 314 15.81 13.51 4.01
N MET A 315 14.74 12.96 3.39
CA MET A 315 13.89 13.74 2.48
C MET A 315 13.10 14.80 3.26
N ASN A 316 13.25 16.07 2.89
CA ASN A 316 12.47 17.17 3.45
C ASN A 316 10.98 17.03 3.13
N SER A 317 10.65 16.58 1.93
CA SER A 317 9.29 16.26 1.51
C SER A 317 9.25 14.93 0.77
N SER A 318 8.24 14.11 1.07
CA SER A 318 7.82 12.97 0.25
C SER A 318 6.31 13.04 -0.03
N ALA A 319 5.79 14.26 -0.11
CA ALA A 319 4.40 14.50 -0.46
C ALA A 319 4.16 14.18 -1.94
N LEU A 320 3.03 13.52 -2.23
CA LEU A 320 2.61 13.12 -3.57
C LEU A 320 1.41 13.94 -4.02
N ASP A 321 1.39 14.31 -5.29
CA ASP A 321 0.22 14.85 -5.97
C ASP A 321 -0.61 13.70 -6.54
N ALA A 322 -1.88 13.61 -6.16
CA ALA A 322 -2.80 12.55 -6.60
C ALA A 322 -3.79 13.04 -7.68
N THR A 323 -3.57 14.20 -8.27
CA THR A 323 -4.49 14.79 -9.28
C THR A 323 -4.80 13.82 -10.42
N LYS A 324 -3.80 13.06 -10.88
CA LYS A 324 -3.97 12.07 -11.96
C LYS A 324 -4.95 10.96 -11.55
N LEU A 325 -4.86 10.46 -10.32
CA LEU A 325 -5.80 9.49 -9.76
C LEU A 325 -7.18 10.11 -9.53
N GLU A 326 -7.24 11.33 -8.98
CA GLU A 326 -8.49 12.04 -8.76
C GLU A 326 -9.27 12.28 -10.08
N ASN A 327 -8.57 12.45 -11.20
CA ASN A 327 -9.17 12.58 -12.53
C ASN A 327 -9.82 11.27 -13.03
N LEU A 328 -9.52 10.11 -12.44
CA LEU A 328 -10.25 8.86 -12.68
C LEU A 328 -11.59 8.80 -11.95
N GLY A 329 -11.88 9.79 -11.07
CA GLY A 329 -13.12 9.89 -10.31
C GLY A 329 -13.00 9.47 -8.84
N TRP A 330 -11.83 9.00 -8.39
CA TRP A 330 -11.58 8.64 -6.99
C TRP A 330 -11.43 9.86 -6.08
N ARG A 331 -11.89 9.73 -4.84
CA ARG A 331 -11.65 10.70 -3.75
C ARG A 331 -11.41 9.94 -2.44
N ALA A 332 -10.46 10.44 -1.64
CA ALA A 332 -10.24 9.94 -0.29
C ALA A 332 -11.39 10.34 0.65
N CYS A 333 -11.70 9.48 1.59
CA CYS A 333 -12.79 9.64 2.56
C CYS A 333 -12.30 9.93 3.98
N PHE A 334 -11.02 9.65 4.28
CA PHE A 334 -10.46 9.69 5.62
C PHE A 334 -9.32 10.73 5.71
N GLY A 335 -9.62 11.91 6.26
CA GLY A 335 -8.59 12.88 6.64
C GLY A 335 -7.77 12.39 7.85
N PRO A 336 -6.72 13.14 8.28
CA PRO A 336 -5.80 12.72 9.33
C PRO A 336 -6.50 12.38 10.65
N GLU A 337 -7.40 13.21 11.10
CA GLU A 337 -8.13 13.03 12.37
C GLU A 337 -9.03 11.79 12.33
N ARG A 338 -9.90 11.70 11.33
CA ARG A 338 -10.81 10.55 11.17
C ARG A 338 -10.04 9.25 11.00
N GLY A 339 -8.96 9.27 10.19
CA GLY A 339 -8.13 8.09 9.98
C GLY A 339 -7.39 7.66 11.24
N ALA A 340 -6.92 8.62 12.07
CA ALA A 340 -6.32 8.32 13.37
C ALA A 340 -7.32 7.69 14.33
N GLU A 341 -8.52 8.27 14.48
CA GLU A 341 -9.61 7.74 15.28
C GLU A 341 -10.00 6.31 14.84
N ALA A 342 -10.22 6.10 13.54
CA ALA A 342 -10.53 4.79 12.98
C ALA A 342 -9.40 3.78 13.21
N THR A 343 -8.13 4.21 13.08
CA THR A 343 -6.98 3.35 13.35
C THR A 343 -7.01 2.84 14.78
N LEU A 344 -7.14 3.71 15.78
CA LEU A 344 -7.12 3.31 17.19
C LEU A 344 -8.36 2.51 17.60
N LYS A 345 -9.51 2.81 17.00
CA LYS A 345 -10.79 2.12 17.27
C LYS A 345 -10.75 0.65 16.85
N TYR A 346 -10.04 0.30 15.76
CA TYR A 346 -10.10 -1.02 15.14
C TYR A 346 -8.83 -1.88 15.32
N VAL A 347 -7.78 -1.36 15.94
CA VAL A 347 -6.58 -2.14 16.32
C VAL A 347 -6.88 -3.27 17.31
#